data_5a546e783321b05e3ead22445da5da22
#
_entry.id   5a546e783321b05e3ead22445da5da22
#
_cell.length_a   1.000
_cell.length_b   1.000
_cell.length_c   1.000
_cell.angle_alpha   90.00
_cell.angle_beta   90.00
_cell.angle_gamma   90.00
#
_symmetry.space_group_name_H-M   'P 1'
#
loop_
_entity.id
_entity.type
_entity.pdbx_description
1 polymer ?
#
loop_
_entity_poly.entity_id
_entity_poly.type
_entity_poly.pdbx_seq_one_letter_code
_entity_poly.pdbx_strand_id
1 'polypeptide(L)'
;MCRQHLYGSGGRAMENKDTNIKIPLISKIAYGMGDVGCNFSWMFVGNFLMIFYTDVFGISMSAVAGLMLFSRFWDAVNDPIVGALSDKTHTRWGRYRPWLLIAAPLTALILIISFWAHPNWSSTAKIVYMAITYCILVLGYTCVNIPYGTLCGAMTQNIEERAKINTFRSVSAMIAIGIINIITVPFISFLGKGNDQRGYLLVAVVYGCIFAACHIFCFAKTKEAVEVPEKQRISLKTQLQAVIQNKPYLIAVVGQFLFGVTLYGRNADALYYFTYVEGNKALFSTYSLCIIIPSIIGAACFPPLFRLTNNKGRSASIFAFMTGISMFMMYFFSVEASPIPFYIFSCLAQFFFSGFNTAIYAIIPDCVEYGEWKTGLRNDGFQYAFISLGNKVGMAIGTSVLAAVLGACGYAANTQQNPVVLAVMKHSFTTIPGILWVITAVVLFFYRLNKK
;
A
#
# COMPACT_ATOMS: atom_id res chain seq x y z
N MET A 1 -23.65 -35.82 30.47
CA MET A 1 -23.86 -35.23 31.81
C MET A 1 -22.56 -34.69 32.31
N CYS A 2 -22.52 -33.47 32.87
CA CYS A 2 -21.42 -32.63 33.31
C CYS A 2 -20.95 -31.57 32.31
N ARG A 3 -21.72 -30.51 32.21
CA ARG A 3 -21.29 -29.15 31.84
C ARG A 3 -22.39 -28.16 32.20
N GLN A 4 -22.59 -27.96 33.47
CA GLN A 4 -23.34 -26.83 34.06
C GLN A 4 -22.78 -26.60 35.43
N HIS A 5 -22.01 -25.52 35.60
CA HIS A 5 -21.80 -24.73 36.80
C HIS A 5 -20.48 -23.99 36.65
N LEU A 6 -20.58 -22.76 36.17
CA LEU A 6 -19.65 -21.64 36.45
C LEU A 6 -20.14 -20.40 35.67
N TYR A 7 -21.35 -19.92 36.02
CA TYR A 7 -21.70 -18.52 35.76
C TYR A 7 -22.37 -17.99 37.02
N GLY A 8 -21.53 -17.28 37.78
CA GLY A 8 -21.98 -16.48 38.93
C GLY A 8 -22.94 -15.39 38.48
N SER A 9 -24.08 -15.33 39.13
CA SER A 9 -25.12 -14.32 39.06
C SER A 9 -24.57 -12.93 39.34
N GLY A 10 -24.65 -12.02 38.37
CA GLY A 10 -24.36 -10.59 38.62
C GLY A 10 -24.07 -9.70 37.41
N GLY A 11 -24.19 -10.20 36.19
CA GLY A 11 -24.10 -9.37 35.01
C GLY A 11 -25.49 -9.02 34.45
N ARG A 12 -25.97 -7.79 34.69
CA ARG A 12 -27.06 -7.25 33.88
C ARG A 12 -26.64 -7.39 32.42
N ALA A 13 -27.37 -8.21 31.68
CA ALA A 13 -27.32 -8.21 30.23
C ALA A 13 -27.64 -6.77 29.79
N MET A 14 -26.62 -6.01 29.41
CA MET A 14 -26.84 -4.79 28.62
C MET A 14 -27.50 -5.27 27.35
N GLU A 15 -28.78 -5.03 27.23
CA GLU A 15 -29.59 -5.26 26.05
C GLU A 15 -28.94 -4.52 24.88
N ASN A 16 -28.36 -5.28 23.99
CA ASN A 16 -27.56 -4.84 22.86
C ASN A 16 -28.51 -4.23 21.80
N LYS A 17 -29.10 -3.06 22.11
CA LYS A 17 -30.00 -2.31 21.21
C LYS A 17 -29.35 -1.81 19.93
N ASP A 18 -27.99 -1.80 19.84
CA ASP A 18 -27.26 -1.13 18.74
C ASP A 18 -26.71 -2.08 17.67
N THR A 19 -26.90 -3.41 17.79
CA THR A 19 -26.34 -4.37 16.81
C THR A 19 -27.07 -4.42 15.47
N ASN A 20 -28.21 -3.78 15.32
CA ASN A 20 -29.07 -3.86 14.13
C ASN A 20 -29.12 -2.57 13.27
N ILE A 21 -28.32 -1.56 13.60
CA ILE A 21 -28.32 -0.31 12.82
C ILE A 21 -27.61 -0.57 11.47
N LYS A 22 -28.39 -0.59 10.40
CA LYS A 22 -27.86 -0.64 9.03
C LYS A 22 -27.22 0.70 8.67
N ILE A 23 -25.97 0.68 8.25
CA ILE A 23 -25.29 1.89 7.78
C ILE A 23 -25.87 2.30 6.43
N PRO A 24 -26.26 3.56 6.23
CA PRO A 24 -26.78 4.06 4.97
C PRO A 24 -25.78 3.82 3.81
N LEU A 25 -26.30 3.52 2.63
CA LEU A 25 -25.46 3.28 1.44
C LEU A 25 -24.54 4.47 1.13
N ILE A 26 -25.07 5.69 1.29
CA ILE A 26 -24.27 6.91 1.08
C ILE A 26 -23.06 7.00 2.01
N SER A 27 -23.15 6.51 3.25
CA SER A 27 -22.03 6.48 4.19
C SER A 27 -21.00 5.43 3.81
N LYS A 28 -21.42 4.28 3.24
CA LYS A 28 -20.51 3.25 2.71
C LYS A 28 -19.75 3.75 1.48
N ILE A 29 -20.47 4.42 0.56
CA ILE A 29 -19.85 5.06 -0.62
C ILE A 29 -18.88 6.15 -0.16
N ALA A 30 -19.28 7.01 0.75
CA ALA A 30 -18.44 8.10 1.24
C ALA A 30 -17.19 7.59 1.95
N TYR A 31 -17.29 6.50 2.70
CA TYR A 31 -16.12 5.83 3.27
C TYR A 31 -15.22 5.26 2.17
N GLY A 32 -15.76 4.60 1.16
CA GLY A 32 -15.00 4.14 -0.01
C GLY A 32 -14.30 5.28 -0.75
N MET A 33 -14.96 6.44 -0.89
CA MET A 33 -14.35 7.63 -1.51
C MET A 33 -13.14 8.16 -0.72
N GLY A 34 -13.11 8.00 0.61
CA GLY A 34 -11.91 8.30 1.40
C GLY A 34 -10.68 7.51 0.92
N ASP A 35 -10.86 6.24 0.58
CA ASP A 35 -9.77 5.41 0.05
C ASP A 35 -9.39 5.77 -1.40
N VAL A 36 -10.36 6.24 -2.21
CA VAL A 36 -10.05 6.88 -3.51
C VAL A 36 -9.08 8.04 -3.30
N GLY A 37 -9.41 8.96 -2.39
CA GLY A 37 -8.53 10.08 -2.05
C GLY A 37 -7.14 9.61 -1.61
N CYS A 38 -7.06 8.67 -0.66
CA CYS A 38 -5.79 8.10 -0.21
C CYS A 38 -4.94 7.58 -1.37
N ASN A 39 -5.54 6.85 -2.32
CA ASN A 39 -4.80 6.30 -3.45
C ASN A 39 -4.38 7.38 -4.45
N PHE A 40 -5.23 8.39 -4.74
CA PHE A 40 -4.85 9.50 -5.63
C PHE A 40 -3.61 10.27 -5.12
N SER A 41 -3.43 10.39 -3.82
CA SER A 41 -2.21 10.95 -3.26
C SER A 41 -1.05 9.94 -3.26
N TRP A 42 -1.26 8.77 -2.62
CA TRP A 42 -0.16 7.86 -2.30
C TRP A 42 0.41 7.10 -3.50
N MET A 43 -0.44 6.68 -4.44
CA MET A 43 0.02 6.03 -5.67
C MET A 43 0.72 7.03 -6.60
N PHE A 44 0.23 8.28 -6.65
CA PHE A 44 0.91 9.32 -7.41
C PHE A 44 2.31 9.61 -6.83
N VAL A 45 2.43 9.74 -5.52
CA VAL A 45 3.72 9.88 -4.83
C VAL A 45 4.60 8.65 -5.06
N GLY A 46 4.06 7.45 -4.86
CA GLY A 46 4.83 6.20 -4.93
C GLY A 46 5.39 5.89 -6.33
N ASN A 47 4.64 6.20 -7.38
CA ASN A 47 5.03 5.85 -8.75
C ASN A 47 5.76 7.00 -9.47
N PHE A 48 5.49 8.26 -9.12
CA PHE A 48 5.91 9.40 -9.93
C PHE A 48 6.85 10.38 -9.20
N LEU A 49 6.90 10.38 -7.86
CA LEU A 49 7.69 11.38 -7.14
C LEU A 49 9.20 11.17 -7.34
N MET A 50 9.67 9.93 -7.38
CA MET A 50 11.08 9.64 -7.56
C MET A 50 11.60 10.16 -8.90
N ILE A 51 10.90 9.86 -9.99
CA ILE A 51 11.27 10.34 -11.33
C ILE A 51 11.08 11.87 -11.46
N PHE A 52 10.07 12.45 -10.80
CA PHE A 52 9.93 13.89 -10.73
C PHE A 52 11.14 14.56 -10.07
N TYR A 53 11.61 14.03 -8.95
CA TYR A 53 12.78 14.60 -8.26
C TYR A 53 14.05 14.49 -9.09
N THR A 54 14.26 13.39 -9.79
CA THR A 54 15.47 13.20 -10.61
C THR A 54 15.41 13.93 -11.94
N ASP A 55 14.36 13.67 -12.74
CA ASP A 55 14.30 14.06 -14.15
C ASP A 55 13.72 15.46 -14.38
N VAL A 56 12.83 15.90 -13.49
CA VAL A 56 12.14 17.20 -13.62
C VAL A 56 12.73 18.25 -12.69
N PHE A 57 12.99 17.89 -11.43
CA PHE A 57 13.56 18.81 -10.45
C PHE A 57 15.09 18.84 -10.48
N GLY A 58 15.74 17.79 -11.00
CA GLY A 58 17.18 17.70 -11.19
C GLY A 58 17.97 17.47 -9.91
N ILE A 59 17.45 16.60 -9.01
CA ILE A 59 18.11 16.16 -7.79
C ILE A 59 18.85 14.86 -8.06
N SER A 60 20.03 14.67 -7.47
CA SER A 60 20.81 13.45 -7.65
C SER A 60 20.07 12.22 -7.08
N MET A 61 20.17 11.08 -7.77
CA MET A 61 19.55 9.82 -7.35
C MET A 61 20.02 9.40 -5.94
N SER A 62 21.27 9.67 -5.57
CA SER A 62 21.80 9.38 -4.24
C SER A 62 21.11 10.17 -3.14
N ALA A 63 20.80 11.46 -3.37
CA ALA A 63 20.05 12.26 -2.41
C ALA A 63 18.60 11.77 -2.27
N VAL A 64 17.98 11.36 -3.38
CA VAL A 64 16.64 10.75 -3.36
C VAL A 64 16.65 9.43 -2.58
N ALA A 65 17.66 8.59 -2.78
CA ALA A 65 17.82 7.33 -2.02
C ALA A 65 17.90 7.59 -0.52
N GLY A 66 18.72 8.56 -0.09
CA GLY A 66 18.84 8.96 1.30
C GLY A 66 17.51 9.44 1.89
N LEU A 67 16.76 10.25 1.15
CA LEU A 67 15.44 10.72 1.58
C LEU A 67 14.45 9.56 1.72
N MET A 68 14.38 8.66 0.75
CA MET A 68 13.49 7.49 0.79
C MET A 68 13.77 6.60 2.00
N LEU A 69 15.04 6.42 2.36
CA LEU A 69 15.41 5.69 3.57
C LEU A 69 15.03 6.46 4.85
N PHE A 70 15.38 7.75 4.92
CA PHE A 70 15.08 8.60 6.08
C PHE A 70 13.57 8.68 6.35
N SER A 71 12.77 8.82 5.30
CA SER A 71 11.32 8.96 5.43
C SER A 71 10.65 7.77 6.12
N ARG A 72 11.27 6.60 6.09
CA ARG A 72 10.74 5.40 6.77
C ARG A 72 10.94 5.42 8.28
N PHE A 73 12.08 5.96 8.72
CA PHE A 73 12.25 6.24 10.15
C PHE A 73 11.24 7.29 10.60
N TRP A 74 11.02 8.31 9.79
CA TRP A 74 10.04 9.36 10.03
C TRP A 74 8.61 8.78 10.14
N ASP A 75 8.18 7.90 9.23
CA ASP A 75 6.91 7.15 9.28
C ASP A 75 6.77 6.36 10.57
N ALA A 76 7.79 5.60 10.93
CA ALA A 76 7.78 4.73 12.12
C ALA A 76 7.59 5.52 13.42
N VAL A 77 8.05 6.77 13.47
CA VAL A 77 7.86 7.68 14.60
C VAL A 77 6.49 8.35 14.56
N ASN A 78 6.05 8.80 13.40
CA ASN A 78 4.79 9.54 13.24
C ASN A 78 3.55 8.69 13.48
N ASP A 79 3.52 7.46 12.99
CA ASP A 79 2.33 6.60 13.05
C ASP A 79 1.83 6.39 14.49
N PRO A 80 2.67 6.02 15.49
CA PRO A 80 2.22 5.90 16.87
C PRO A 80 1.79 7.22 17.51
N ILE A 81 2.47 8.33 17.16
CA ILE A 81 2.14 9.66 17.70
C ILE A 81 0.77 10.10 17.20
N VAL A 82 0.54 10.04 15.89
CA VAL A 82 -0.73 10.43 15.29
C VAL A 82 -1.86 9.52 15.74
N GLY A 83 -1.60 8.20 15.86
CA GLY A 83 -2.56 7.26 16.41
C GLY A 83 -2.98 7.65 17.83
N ALA A 84 -2.02 7.91 18.72
CA ALA A 84 -2.28 8.32 20.09
C ALA A 84 -3.00 9.69 20.19
N LEU A 85 -2.65 10.64 19.31
CA LEU A 85 -3.30 11.94 19.25
C LEU A 85 -4.76 11.83 18.76
N SER A 86 -5.00 11.01 17.73
CA SER A 86 -6.35 10.80 17.21
C SER A 86 -7.26 10.11 18.21
N ASP A 87 -6.74 9.15 18.99
CA ASP A 87 -7.50 8.48 20.06
C ASP A 87 -7.85 9.43 21.22
N LYS A 88 -6.99 10.41 21.51
CA LYS A 88 -7.21 11.43 22.54
C LYS A 88 -8.08 12.61 22.07
N THR A 89 -8.35 12.70 20.79
CA THR A 89 -9.16 13.80 20.23
C THR A 89 -10.62 13.63 20.63
N HIS A 90 -11.18 14.66 21.24
CA HIS A 90 -12.61 14.72 21.61
C HIS A 90 -13.18 16.04 21.09
N THR A 91 -14.02 15.95 20.06
CA THR A 91 -14.69 17.14 19.50
C THR A 91 -16.18 16.88 19.30
N ARG A 92 -16.93 17.96 19.05
CA ARG A 92 -18.35 17.86 18.67
C ARG A 92 -18.63 17.04 17.40
N TRP A 93 -17.59 16.80 16.58
CA TRP A 93 -17.68 16.03 15.34
C TRP A 93 -17.20 14.58 15.48
N GLY A 94 -16.78 14.18 16.68
CA GLY A 94 -16.18 12.87 16.96
C GLY A 94 -14.68 12.92 17.21
N ARG A 95 -14.04 11.75 17.22
CA ARG A 95 -12.59 11.58 17.45
C ARG A 95 -11.78 11.62 16.15
N TYR A 96 -12.22 10.88 15.13
CA TYR A 96 -11.46 10.63 13.90
C TYR A 96 -11.87 11.55 12.75
N ARG A 97 -13.16 11.90 12.65
CA ARG A 97 -13.70 12.73 11.57
C ARG A 97 -13.08 14.15 11.48
N PRO A 98 -12.77 14.86 12.57
CA PRO A 98 -12.12 16.17 12.47
C PRO A 98 -10.79 16.15 11.74
N TRP A 99 -10.03 15.06 11.87
CA TRP A 99 -8.76 14.88 11.17
C TRP A 99 -8.94 14.86 9.65
N LEU A 100 -10.00 14.20 9.16
CA LEU A 100 -10.32 14.18 7.73
C LEU A 100 -10.66 15.57 7.19
N LEU A 101 -11.34 16.40 8.00
CA LEU A 101 -11.73 17.74 7.58
C LEU A 101 -10.55 18.71 7.55
N ILE A 102 -9.65 18.63 8.54
CA ILE A 102 -8.59 19.62 8.73
C ILE A 102 -7.30 19.17 8.04
N ALA A 103 -6.89 17.93 8.25
CA ALA A 103 -5.60 17.46 7.73
C ALA A 103 -5.63 17.22 6.22
N ALA A 104 -6.78 16.82 5.63
CA ALA A 104 -6.81 16.50 4.20
C ALA A 104 -6.56 17.73 3.29
N PRO A 105 -7.17 18.90 3.50
CA PRO A 105 -6.82 20.09 2.71
C PRO A 105 -5.36 20.53 2.88
N LEU A 106 -4.81 20.42 4.09
CA LEU A 106 -3.40 20.74 4.34
C LEU A 106 -2.47 19.77 3.62
N THR A 107 -2.77 18.47 3.67
CA THR A 107 -2.01 17.44 2.96
C THR A 107 -2.09 17.65 1.44
N ALA A 108 -3.27 18.00 0.91
CA ALA A 108 -3.44 18.35 -0.50
C ALA A 108 -2.54 19.53 -0.92
N LEU A 109 -2.47 20.56 -0.08
CA LEU A 109 -1.57 21.71 -0.32
C LEU A 109 -0.10 21.27 -0.35
N ILE A 110 0.32 20.46 0.61
CA ILE A 110 1.72 19.96 0.66
C ILE A 110 2.00 19.01 -0.51
N LEU A 111 1.04 18.21 -0.96
CA LEU A 111 1.18 17.39 -2.17
C LEU A 111 1.47 18.27 -3.39
N ILE A 112 0.75 19.37 -3.56
CA ILE A 112 0.95 20.34 -4.65
C ILE A 112 2.35 20.95 -4.55
N ILE A 113 2.74 21.41 -3.35
CA ILE A 113 4.05 22.01 -3.09
C ILE A 113 5.16 20.99 -3.39
N SER A 114 5.00 19.72 -3.04
CA SER A 114 6.00 18.66 -3.29
C SER A 114 6.30 18.43 -4.78
N PHE A 115 5.35 18.75 -5.67
CA PHE A 115 5.53 18.67 -7.12
C PHE A 115 5.77 20.05 -7.78
N TRP A 116 6.13 21.06 -7.01
CA TRP A 116 6.48 22.37 -7.53
C TRP A 116 8.00 22.49 -7.69
N ALA A 117 8.45 22.42 -8.93
CA ALA A 117 9.88 22.50 -9.24
C ALA A 117 10.38 23.94 -9.27
N HIS A 118 11.58 24.15 -8.72
CA HIS A 118 12.32 25.41 -8.71
C HIS A 118 13.66 25.23 -9.43
N PRO A 119 13.71 25.33 -10.78
CA PRO A 119 14.91 24.98 -11.55
C PRO A 119 16.13 25.82 -11.21
N ASN A 120 15.93 27.08 -10.86
CA ASN A 120 17.01 28.05 -10.61
C ASN A 120 17.66 27.92 -9.22
N TRP A 121 17.17 27.05 -8.36
CA TRP A 121 17.72 26.88 -7.03
C TRP A 121 19.02 26.07 -7.04
N SER A 122 19.88 26.31 -6.06
CA SER A 122 21.09 25.51 -5.85
C SER A 122 20.72 24.05 -5.51
N SER A 123 21.62 23.12 -5.80
CA SER A 123 21.39 21.69 -5.49
C SER A 123 21.07 21.45 -4.01
N THR A 124 21.76 22.16 -3.11
CA THR A 124 21.51 22.07 -1.67
C THR A 124 20.10 22.57 -1.31
N ALA A 125 19.67 23.72 -1.86
CA ALA A 125 18.32 24.24 -1.62
C ALA A 125 17.24 23.27 -2.11
N LYS A 126 17.42 22.64 -3.28
CA LYS A 126 16.51 21.62 -3.81
C LYS A 126 16.40 20.40 -2.90
N ILE A 127 17.54 19.90 -2.38
CA ILE A 127 17.59 18.75 -1.47
C ILE A 127 16.86 19.08 -0.16
N VAL A 128 17.12 20.25 0.42
CA VAL A 128 16.45 20.68 1.66
C VAL A 128 14.94 20.84 1.44
N TYR A 129 14.53 21.45 0.35
CA TYR A 129 13.12 21.59 -0.02
C TYR A 129 12.43 20.26 -0.18
N MET A 130 13.03 19.33 -0.93
CA MET A 130 12.56 17.96 -1.10
C MET A 130 12.38 17.26 0.25
N ALA A 131 13.39 17.35 1.12
CA ALA A 131 13.36 16.69 2.43
C ALA A 131 12.22 17.24 3.31
N ILE A 132 12.09 18.57 3.41
CA ILE A 132 11.06 19.20 4.22
C ILE A 132 9.67 18.91 3.67
N THR A 133 9.43 19.13 2.37
CA THR A 133 8.11 18.92 1.77
C THR A 133 7.68 17.46 1.84
N TYR A 134 8.58 16.52 1.60
CA TYR A 134 8.27 15.11 1.69
C TYR A 134 7.98 14.64 3.12
N CYS A 135 8.77 15.09 4.11
CA CYS A 135 8.50 14.76 5.52
C CYS A 135 7.15 15.31 6.00
N ILE A 136 6.80 16.55 5.60
CA ILE A 136 5.50 17.14 5.93
C ILE A 136 4.37 16.41 5.18
N LEU A 137 4.59 16.00 3.91
CA LEU A 137 3.62 15.23 3.13
C LEU A 137 3.32 13.88 3.79
N VAL A 138 4.36 13.16 4.21
CA VAL A 138 4.24 11.88 4.91
C VAL A 138 3.46 12.06 6.23
N LEU A 139 3.82 13.06 7.03
CA LEU A 139 3.10 13.38 8.27
C LEU A 139 1.63 13.72 8.00
N GLY A 140 1.36 14.59 7.02
CA GLY A 140 0.00 14.97 6.64
C GLY A 140 -0.82 13.77 6.19
N TYR A 141 -0.25 12.91 5.36
CA TYR A 141 -0.89 11.67 4.92
C TYR A 141 -1.20 10.75 6.12
N THR A 142 -0.27 10.58 7.07
CA THR A 142 -0.50 9.80 8.30
C THR A 142 -1.64 10.39 9.14
N CYS A 143 -1.71 11.73 9.25
CA CYS A 143 -2.79 12.45 9.96
C CYS A 143 -4.18 12.23 9.35
N VAL A 144 -4.26 11.85 8.07
CA VAL A 144 -5.52 11.50 7.40
C VAL A 144 -5.75 9.99 7.44
N ASN A 145 -4.75 9.19 7.06
CA ASN A 145 -4.91 7.77 6.81
C ASN A 145 -5.17 6.94 8.09
N ILE A 146 -4.52 7.26 9.23
CA ILE A 146 -4.72 6.54 10.49
C ILE A 146 -6.13 6.78 11.05
N PRO A 147 -6.61 8.04 11.23
CA PRO A 147 -7.97 8.29 11.66
C PRO A 147 -9.02 7.71 10.69
N TYR A 148 -8.78 7.81 9.37
CA TYR A 148 -9.63 7.22 8.36
C TYR A 148 -9.75 5.69 8.51
N GLY A 149 -8.63 4.99 8.70
CA GLY A 149 -8.63 3.54 8.91
C GLY A 149 -9.39 3.12 10.17
N THR A 150 -9.27 3.91 11.25
CA THR A 150 -9.92 3.64 12.53
C THR A 150 -11.42 3.97 12.52
N LEU A 151 -11.84 4.92 11.68
CA LEU A 151 -13.23 5.39 11.57
C LEU A 151 -14.22 4.26 11.28
N CYS A 152 -13.87 3.25 10.48
CA CYS A 152 -14.74 2.10 10.21
C CYS A 152 -15.21 1.41 11.49
N GLY A 153 -14.28 1.24 12.44
CA GLY A 153 -14.60 0.65 13.75
C GLY A 153 -15.50 1.53 14.63
N ALA A 154 -15.39 2.85 14.48
CA ALA A 154 -16.23 3.82 15.18
C ALA A 154 -17.62 4.02 14.55
N MET A 155 -17.80 3.65 13.28
CA MET A 155 -19.09 3.75 12.59
C MET A 155 -20.09 2.68 13.03
N THR A 156 -19.63 1.44 13.29
CA THR A 156 -20.50 0.32 13.65
C THR A 156 -19.76 -0.81 14.35
N GLN A 157 -20.46 -1.53 15.24
CA GLN A 157 -19.97 -2.79 15.83
C GLN A 157 -20.47 -4.03 15.06
N ASN A 158 -21.41 -3.86 14.15
CA ASN A 158 -21.95 -4.96 13.36
C ASN A 158 -20.90 -5.48 12.38
N ILE A 159 -20.52 -6.75 12.50
CA ILE A 159 -19.49 -7.41 11.68
C ILE A 159 -19.88 -7.42 10.20
N GLU A 160 -21.15 -7.66 9.86
CA GLU A 160 -21.62 -7.67 8.47
C GLU A 160 -21.56 -6.28 7.83
N GLU A 161 -21.95 -5.24 8.56
CA GLU A 161 -21.87 -3.86 8.05
C GLU A 161 -20.42 -3.40 7.90
N ARG A 162 -19.52 -3.79 8.82
CA ARG A 162 -18.07 -3.56 8.65
C ARG A 162 -17.52 -4.26 7.40
N ALA A 163 -17.93 -5.50 7.15
CA ALA A 163 -17.54 -6.22 5.95
C ALA A 163 -18.00 -5.49 4.69
N LYS A 164 -19.26 -5.02 4.64
CA LYS A 164 -19.78 -4.23 3.52
C LYS A 164 -19.01 -2.93 3.32
N ILE A 165 -18.75 -2.16 4.40
CA ILE A 165 -17.96 -0.91 4.36
C ILE A 165 -16.56 -1.19 3.77
N ASN A 166 -15.87 -2.24 4.23
CA ASN A 166 -14.55 -2.62 3.72
C ASN A 166 -14.60 -3.11 2.26
N THR A 167 -15.70 -3.74 1.83
CA THR A 167 -15.89 -4.09 0.41
C THR A 167 -15.96 -2.83 -0.47
N PHE A 168 -16.78 -1.84 -0.09
CA PHE A 168 -16.83 -0.55 -0.78
C PHE A 168 -15.47 0.12 -0.83
N ARG A 169 -14.74 0.14 0.29
CA ARG A 169 -13.37 0.63 0.37
C ARG A 169 -12.45 -0.04 -0.63
N SER A 170 -12.40 -1.38 -0.63
CA SER A 170 -11.50 -2.14 -1.49
C SER A 170 -11.81 -1.96 -2.98
N VAL A 171 -13.09 -1.97 -3.36
CA VAL A 171 -13.51 -1.73 -4.76
C VAL A 171 -13.12 -0.31 -5.20
N SER A 172 -13.36 0.68 -4.36
CA SER A 172 -13.00 2.07 -4.62
C SER A 172 -11.48 2.26 -4.78
N ALA A 173 -10.69 1.60 -3.93
CA ALA A 173 -9.23 1.59 -4.03
C ALA A 173 -8.74 1.02 -5.36
N MET A 174 -9.28 -0.14 -5.77
CA MET A 174 -8.90 -0.79 -7.05
C MET A 174 -9.20 0.11 -8.25
N ILE A 175 -10.36 0.76 -8.27
CA ILE A 175 -10.74 1.71 -9.32
C ILE A 175 -9.76 2.89 -9.35
N ALA A 176 -9.46 3.49 -8.19
CA ALA A 176 -8.55 4.62 -8.09
C ALA A 176 -7.14 4.26 -8.58
N ILE A 177 -6.59 3.13 -8.15
CA ILE A 177 -5.26 2.65 -8.57
C ILE A 177 -5.22 2.45 -10.09
N GLY A 178 -6.25 1.83 -10.66
CA GLY A 178 -6.36 1.65 -12.11
C GLY A 178 -6.36 2.99 -12.86
N ILE A 179 -7.19 3.93 -12.44
CA ILE A 179 -7.28 5.28 -13.03
C ILE A 179 -5.92 5.99 -12.99
N ILE A 180 -5.25 6.01 -11.83
CA ILE A 180 -3.97 6.71 -11.66
C ILE A 180 -2.92 6.11 -12.59
N ASN A 181 -2.76 4.80 -12.63
CA ASN A 181 -1.72 4.16 -13.44
C ASN A 181 -1.95 4.35 -14.95
N ILE A 182 -3.20 4.43 -15.39
CA ILE A 182 -3.52 4.60 -16.81
C ILE A 182 -3.43 6.07 -17.22
N ILE A 183 -4.02 6.97 -16.43
CA ILE A 183 -4.29 8.34 -16.86
C ILE A 183 -3.14 9.29 -16.54
N THR A 184 -2.32 9.04 -15.51
CA THR A 184 -1.36 10.03 -15.01
C THR A 184 -0.36 10.46 -16.09
N VAL A 185 0.26 9.53 -16.83
CA VAL A 185 1.26 9.89 -17.87
C VAL A 185 0.63 10.69 -19.01
N PRO A 186 -0.48 10.25 -19.66
CA PRO A 186 -1.18 11.06 -20.62
C PRO A 186 -1.61 12.44 -20.08
N PHE A 187 -2.04 12.48 -18.81
CA PHE A 187 -2.53 13.70 -18.19
C PHE A 187 -1.40 14.71 -17.91
N ILE A 188 -0.22 14.23 -17.47
CA ILE A 188 0.98 15.06 -17.36
C ILE A 188 1.33 15.67 -18.73
N SER A 189 1.32 14.87 -19.79
CA SER A 189 1.65 15.34 -21.14
C SER A 189 0.61 16.33 -21.68
N PHE A 190 -0.67 16.07 -21.47
CA PHE A 190 -1.78 16.92 -21.91
C PHE A 190 -1.78 18.28 -21.21
N LEU A 191 -1.65 18.31 -19.88
CA LEU A 191 -1.65 19.55 -19.10
C LEU A 191 -0.33 20.31 -19.21
N GLY A 192 0.77 19.59 -19.39
CA GLY A 192 2.11 20.14 -19.47
C GLY A 192 2.38 20.85 -20.80
N LYS A 193 1.71 20.45 -21.89
CA LYS A 193 1.92 21.00 -23.25
C LYS A 193 3.40 21.08 -23.61
N GLY A 194 4.15 20.02 -23.37
CA GLY A 194 5.61 19.95 -23.60
C GLY A 194 6.49 20.44 -22.45
N ASN A 195 5.91 20.89 -21.34
CA ASN A 195 6.64 21.24 -20.13
C ASN A 195 6.27 20.28 -18.99
N ASP A 196 7.15 19.31 -18.68
CA ASP A 196 6.91 18.31 -17.67
C ASP A 196 6.76 18.93 -16.27
N GLN A 197 7.50 20.00 -15.91
CA GLN A 197 7.34 20.68 -14.62
C GLN A 197 5.91 21.19 -14.40
N ARG A 198 5.36 21.84 -15.45
CA ARG A 198 3.97 22.31 -15.44
C ARG A 198 2.99 21.13 -15.40
N GLY A 199 3.26 20.05 -16.14
CA GLY A 199 2.42 18.86 -16.18
C GLY A 199 2.28 18.21 -14.82
N TYR A 200 3.39 17.93 -14.15
CA TYR A 200 3.39 17.33 -12.81
C TYR A 200 2.70 18.21 -11.79
N LEU A 201 2.96 19.53 -11.81
CA LEU A 201 2.31 20.47 -10.89
C LEU A 201 0.77 20.50 -11.07
N LEU A 202 0.30 20.60 -12.31
CA LEU A 202 -1.15 20.65 -12.57
C LEU A 202 -1.84 19.33 -12.22
N VAL A 203 -1.22 18.19 -12.48
CA VAL A 203 -1.73 16.88 -12.03
C VAL A 203 -1.75 16.81 -10.50
N ALA A 204 -0.72 17.31 -9.80
CA ALA A 204 -0.69 17.37 -8.35
C ALA A 204 -1.81 18.26 -7.79
N VAL A 205 -2.15 19.37 -8.46
CA VAL A 205 -3.30 20.23 -8.11
C VAL A 205 -4.61 19.42 -8.23
N VAL A 206 -4.85 18.77 -9.36
CA VAL A 206 -6.08 17.99 -9.58
C VAL A 206 -6.19 16.85 -8.56
N TYR A 207 -5.11 16.09 -8.36
CA TYR A 207 -5.11 14.95 -7.43
C TYR A 207 -5.21 15.40 -5.98
N GLY A 208 -4.58 16.52 -5.62
CA GLY A 208 -4.73 17.14 -4.31
C GLY A 208 -6.17 17.60 -4.04
N CYS A 209 -6.82 18.22 -5.03
CA CYS A 209 -8.24 18.57 -4.93
C CYS A 209 -9.15 17.34 -4.77
N ILE A 210 -8.89 16.27 -5.53
CA ILE A 210 -9.63 15.01 -5.40
C ILE A 210 -9.41 14.43 -3.99
N PHE A 211 -8.17 14.39 -3.50
CA PHE A 211 -7.83 13.91 -2.17
C PHE A 211 -8.62 14.67 -1.09
N ALA A 212 -8.58 15.99 -1.11
CA ALA A 212 -9.31 16.83 -0.15
C ALA A 212 -10.83 16.65 -0.25
N ALA A 213 -11.39 16.71 -1.46
CA ALA A 213 -12.82 16.57 -1.70
C ALA A 213 -13.36 15.20 -1.23
N CYS A 214 -12.65 14.12 -1.51
CA CYS A 214 -13.03 12.76 -1.08
C CYS A 214 -13.06 12.64 0.45
N HIS A 215 -12.08 13.20 1.15
CA HIS A 215 -12.04 13.15 2.61
C HIS A 215 -13.07 14.08 3.26
N ILE A 216 -13.32 15.27 2.70
CA ILE A 216 -14.41 16.15 3.14
C ILE A 216 -15.77 15.48 2.93
N PHE A 217 -15.97 14.79 1.81
CA PHE A 217 -17.19 14.02 1.57
C PHE A 217 -17.34 12.85 2.56
N CYS A 218 -16.24 12.14 2.86
CA CYS A 218 -16.20 11.11 3.88
C CYS A 218 -16.58 11.70 5.24
N PHE A 219 -15.97 12.82 5.66
CA PHE A 219 -16.35 13.54 6.87
C PHE A 219 -17.83 13.89 6.91
N ALA A 220 -18.39 14.45 5.83
CA ALA A 220 -19.76 14.95 5.80
C ALA A 220 -20.81 13.84 5.88
N LYS A 221 -20.55 12.66 5.32
CA LYS A 221 -21.54 11.57 5.19
C LYS A 221 -21.31 10.38 6.12
N THR A 222 -20.23 10.37 6.92
CA THR A 222 -20.01 9.35 7.96
C THR A 222 -20.36 9.91 9.34
N LYS A 223 -20.65 9.03 10.29
CA LYS A 223 -20.88 9.39 11.69
C LYS A 223 -20.19 8.36 12.59
N GLU A 224 -19.59 8.81 13.67
CA GLU A 224 -19.10 7.96 14.74
C GLU A 224 -20.26 7.65 15.67
N ALA A 225 -20.74 6.41 15.65
CA ALA A 225 -21.90 5.97 16.41
C ALA A 225 -21.51 5.14 17.63
N VAL A 226 -20.25 4.72 17.71
CA VAL A 226 -19.79 3.77 18.73
C VAL A 226 -18.53 4.31 19.40
N GLU A 227 -18.54 4.32 20.73
CA GLU A 227 -17.32 4.49 21.48
C GLU A 227 -16.45 3.25 21.34
N VAL A 228 -15.24 3.42 20.81
CA VAL A 228 -14.26 2.35 20.73
C VAL A 228 -13.77 2.08 22.16
N PRO A 229 -13.99 0.86 22.70
CA PRO A 229 -13.56 0.55 24.06
C PRO A 229 -12.05 0.75 24.21
N GLU A 230 -11.62 1.30 25.35
CA GLU A 230 -10.19 1.32 25.69
C GLU A 230 -9.66 -0.12 25.70
N LYS A 231 -8.73 -0.43 24.81
CA LYS A 231 -8.08 -1.74 24.78
C LYS A 231 -7.31 -1.94 26.08
N GLN A 232 -7.50 -3.09 26.74
CA GLN A 232 -6.64 -3.49 27.84
C GLN A 232 -5.17 -3.36 27.41
N ARG A 233 -4.38 -2.61 28.19
CA ARG A 233 -2.97 -2.36 27.88
C ARG A 233 -2.14 -3.61 28.20
N ILE A 234 -2.07 -4.54 27.27
CA ILE A 234 -1.12 -5.66 27.35
C ILE A 234 0.28 -5.08 27.14
N SER A 235 1.24 -5.50 27.97
CA SER A 235 2.62 -5.00 27.86
C SER A 235 3.22 -5.33 26.49
N LEU A 236 3.99 -4.41 25.92
CA LEU A 236 4.63 -4.59 24.61
C LEU A 236 5.50 -5.85 24.55
N LYS A 237 6.19 -6.13 25.66
CA LYS A 237 7.03 -7.34 25.82
C LYS A 237 6.22 -8.62 25.69
N THR A 238 5.05 -8.68 26.33
CA THR A 238 4.14 -9.84 26.28
C THR A 238 3.59 -10.03 24.86
N GLN A 239 3.22 -8.95 24.17
CA GLN A 239 2.74 -9.00 22.80
C GLN A 239 3.82 -9.50 21.84
N LEU A 240 5.06 -9.00 21.96
CA LEU A 240 6.19 -9.45 21.15
C LEU A 240 6.52 -10.93 21.41
N GLN A 241 6.50 -11.39 22.66
CA GLN A 241 6.71 -12.79 23.00
C GLN A 241 5.66 -13.69 22.36
N ALA A 242 4.39 -13.30 22.38
CA ALA A 242 3.31 -14.04 21.72
C ALA A 242 3.50 -14.13 20.20
N VAL A 243 3.97 -13.05 19.58
CA VAL A 243 4.29 -13.01 18.13
C VAL A 243 5.46 -13.94 17.80
N ILE A 244 6.56 -13.88 18.54
CA ILE A 244 7.76 -14.72 18.29
C ILE A 244 7.45 -16.22 18.46
N GLN A 245 6.55 -16.57 19.35
CA GLN A 245 6.11 -17.97 19.53
C GLN A 245 5.23 -18.48 18.41
N ASN A 246 4.62 -17.61 17.63
CA ASN A 246 3.70 -17.93 16.51
C ASN A 246 4.48 -18.14 15.21
N LYS A 247 5.09 -19.31 15.02
CA LYS A 247 5.90 -19.63 13.83
C LYS A 247 5.16 -19.41 12.49
N PRO A 248 3.89 -19.87 12.29
CA PRO A 248 3.16 -19.60 11.06
C PRO A 248 3.00 -18.10 10.79
N TYR A 249 2.79 -17.32 11.83
CA TYR A 249 2.68 -15.88 11.73
C TYR A 249 4.00 -15.23 11.28
N LEU A 250 5.15 -15.67 11.83
CA LEU A 250 6.46 -15.16 11.40
C LEU A 250 6.73 -15.44 9.91
N ILE A 251 6.30 -16.59 9.39
CA ILE A 251 6.38 -16.91 7.96
C ILE A 251 5.54 -15.93 7.15
N ALA A 252 4.33 -15.60 7.60
CA ALA A 252 3.48 -14.60 6.95
C ALA A 252 4.08 -13.19 6.98
N VAL A 253 4.73 -12.80 8.11
CA VAL A 253 5.44 -11.50 8.23
C VAL A 253 6.60 -11.41 7.25
N VAL A 254 7.42 -12.46 7.12
CA VAL A 254 8.52 -12.51 6.14
C VAL A 254 7.95 -12.46 4.72
N GLY A 255 6.85 -13.16 4.44
CA GLY A 255 6.15 -13.08 3.16
C GLY A 255 5.69 -11.66 2.83
N GLN A 256 5.10 -10.95 3.80
CA GLN A 256 4.69 -9.55 3.63
C GLN A 256 5.85 -8.58 3.49
N PHE A 257 6.96 -8.84 4.16
CA PHE A 257 8.19 -8.06 3.98
C PHE A 257 8.73 -8.21 2.54
N LEU A 258 8.89 -9.44 2.05
CA LEU A 258 9.36 -9.71 0.69
C LEU A 258 8.39 -9.16 -0.37
N PHE A 259 7.09 -9.28 -0.13
CA PHE A 259 6.05 -8.64 -0.95
C PHE A 259 6.27 -7.12 -1.03
N GLY A 260 6.51 -6.47 0.11
CA GLY A 260 6.78 -5.03 0.16
C GLY A 260 8.02 -4.63 -0.64
N VAL A 261 9.15 -5.34 -0.44
CA VAL A 261 10.40 -5.10 -1.20
C VAL A 261 10.14 -5.20 -2.70
N THR A 262 9.49 -6.28 -3.13
CA THR A 262 9.31 -6.60 -4.54
C THR A 262 8.33 -5.64 -5.22
N LEU A 263 7.16 -5.42 -4.61
CA LEU A 263 6.11 -4.59 -5.20
C LEU A 263 6.54 -3.14 -5.34
N TYR A 264 7.01 -2.54 -4.25
CA TYR A 264 7.31 -1.11 -4.26
C TYR A 264 8.62 -0.78 -4.96
N GLY A 265 9.64 -1.68 -4.89
CA GLY A 265 10.86 -1.54 -5.68
C GLY A 265 10.56 -1.55 -7.18
N ARG A 266 9.77 -2.56 -7.63
CA ARG A 266 9.36 -2.67 -9.04
C ARG A 266 8.48 -1.49 -9.51
N ASN A 267 7.54 -1.05 -8.68
CA ASN A 267 6.67 0.08 -9.03
C ASN A 267 7.47 1.39 -9.16
N ALA A 268 8.46 1.61 -8.30
CA ALA A 268 9.34 2.77 -8.38
C ALA A 268 10.20 2.76 -9.65
N ASP A 269 10.62 1.57 -10.11
CA ASP A 269 11.39 1.41 -11.34
C ASP A 269 10.53 1.47 -12.61
N ALA A 270 9.23 1.16 -12.53
CA ALA A 270 8.39 0.95 -13.70
C ALA A 270 8.44 2.12 -14.70
N LEU A 271 8.32 3.36 -14.22
CA LEU A 271 8.35 4.52 -15.12
C LEU A 271 9.75 4.76 -15.71
N TYR A 272 10.82 4.47 -14.96
CA TYR A 272 12.19 4.52 -15.49
C TYR A 272 12.40 3.45 -16.57
N TYR A 273 11.93 2.23 -16.32
CA TYR A 273 12.00 1.14 -17.31
C TYR A 273 11.34 1.53 -18.63
N PHE A 274 10.09 2.00 -18.60
CA PHE A 274 9.38 2.40 -19.82
C PHE A 274 9.97 3.65 -20.48
N THR A 275 10.55 4.58 -19.70
CA THR A 275 11.15 5.81 -20.23
C THR A 275 12.51 5.55 -20.89
N TYR A 276 13.38 4.78 -20.23
CA TYR A 276 14.79 4.65 -20.64
C TYR A 276 15.13 3.33 -21.30
N VAL A 277 14.50 2.21 -20.89
CA VAL A 277 14.76 0.89 -21.51
C VAL A 277 13.90 0.68 -22.74
N GLU A 278 12.59 1.02 -22.66
CA GLU A 278 11.66 0.90 -23.80
C GLU A 278 11.53 2.21 -24.62
N GLY A 279 12.18 3.29 -24.18
CA GLY A 279 12.25 4.56 -24.91
C GLY A 279 10.93 5.35 -25.01
N ASN A 280 9.84 4.89 -24.36
CA ASN A 280 8.53 5.54 -24.46
C ASN A 280 7.74 5.45 -23.14
N LYS A 281 7.71 6.56 -22.41
CA LYS A 281 6.96 6.65 -21.13
C LYS A 281 5.44 6.36 -21.26
N ALA A 282 4.82 6.57 -22.44
CA ALA A 282 3.39 6.30 -22.64
C ALA A 282 3.06 4.80 -22.56
N LEU A 283 4.04 3.92 -22.79
CA LEU A 283 3.86 2.47 -22.68
C LEU A 283 3.52 2.03 -21.25
N PHE A 284 3.90 2.82 -20.23
CA PHE A 284 3.48 2.58 -18.84
C PHE A 284 1.96 2.57 -18.69
N SER A 285 1.25 3.48 -19.34
CA SER A 285 -0.22 3.54 -19.30
C SER A 285 -0.84 2.34 -20.02
N THR A 286 -0.31 1.97 -21.19
CA THR A 286 -0.75 0.78 -21.94
C THR A 286 -0.52 -0.51 -21.15
N TYR A 287 0.66 -0.66 -20.56
CA TYR A 287 0.99 -1.75 -19.66
C TYR A 287 -0.01 -1.83 -18.48
N SER A 288 -0.25 -0.71 -17.82
CA SER A 288 -1.18 -0.62 -16.68
C SER A 288 -2.62 -1.00 -17.06
N LEU A 289 -3.07 -0.62 -18.26
CA LEU A 289 -4.38 -1.00 -18.77
C LEU A 289 -4.49 -2.52 -19.00
N CYS A 290 -3.48 -3.12 -19.65
CA CYS A 290 -3.48 -4.54 -19.99
C CYS A 290 -3.54 -5.46 -18.75
N ILE A 291 -2.97 -5.06 -17.64
CA ILE A 291 -2.88 -5.91 -16.44
C ILE A 291 -4.12 -5.86 -15.54
N ILE A 292 -5.10 -4.98 -15.77
CA ILE A 292 -6.30 -4.82 -14.90
C ILE A 292 -7.17 -6.08 -14.92
N ILE A 293 -7.56 -6.54 -16.09
CA ILE A 293 -8.45 -7.71 -16.23
C ILE A 293 -7.79 -8.97 -15.64
N PRO A 294 -6.53 -9.29 -15.99
CA PRO A 294 -5.81 -10.39 -15.34
C PRO A 294 -5.75 -10.28 -13.80
N SER A 295 -5.59 -9.07 -13.26
CA SER A 295 -5.60 -8.84 -11.82
C SER A 295 -6.91 -9.26 -11.16
N ILE A 296 -8.05 -8.88 -11.73
CA ILE A 296 -9.39 -9.21 -11.22
C ILE A 296 -9.61 -10.73 -11.25
N ILE A 297 -9.29 -11.36 -12.39
CA ILE A 297 -9.46 -12.81 -12.57
C ILE A 297 -8.54 -13.58 -11.61
N GLY A 298 -7.29 -13.15 -11.46
CA GLY A 298 -6.31 -13.77 -10.57
C GLY A 298 -6.75 -13.78 -9.11
N ALA A 299 -7.31 -12.68 -8.62
CA ALA A 299 -7.88 -12.59 -7.27
C ALA A 299 -9.04 -13.60 -7.07
N ALA A 300 -9.90 -13.74 -8.08
CA ALA A 300 -11.02 -14.66 -8.06
C ALA A 300 -10.60 -16.15 -8.14
N CYS A 301 -9.39 -16.45 -8.63
CA CYS A 301 -8.86 -17.81 -8.73
C CYS A 301 -8.30 -18.35 -7.41
N PHE A 302 -8.12 -17.54 -6.36
CA PHE A 302 -7.62 -18.03 -5.08
C PHE A 302 -8.54 -19.06 -4.42
N PRO A 303 -9.86 -18.85 -4.24
CA PRO A 303 -10.71 -19.83 -3.58
C PRO A 303 -10.76 -21.21 -4.28
N PRO A 304 -10.86 -21.31 -5.61
CA PRO A 304 -10.74 -22.62 -6.31
C PRO A 304 -9.40 -23.32 -6.03
N LEU A 305 -8.28 -22.60 -6.13
CA LEU A 305 -6.96 -23.18 -5.87
C LEU A 305 -6.81 -23.64 -4.41
N PHE A 306 -7.35 -22.85 -3.46
CA PHE A 306 -7.36 -23.22 -2.06
C PHE A 306 -8.15 -24.52 -1.82
N ARG A 307 -9.29 -24.74 -2.51
CA ARG A 307 -10.06 -25.99 -2.42
C ARG A 307 -9.26 -27.20 -2.90
N LEU A 308 -8.42 -27.04 -3.93
CA LEU A 308 -7.56 -28.10 -4.46
C LEU A 308 -6.39 -28.42 -3.52
N THR A 309 -5.76 -27.41 -2.94
CA THR A 309 -4.56 -27.58 -2.11
C THR A 309 -4.88 -27.89 -0.65
N ASN A 310 -6.09 -27.56 -0.17
CA ASN A 310 -6.51 -27.58 1.24
C ASN A 310 -5.53 -26.86 2.21
N ASN A 311 -4.66 -25.99 1.67
CA ASN A 311 -3.66 -25.25 2.44
C ASN A 311 -3.45 -23.87 1.84
N LYS A 312 -3.76 -22.81 2.61
CA LYS A 312 -3.63 -21.43 2.15
C LYS A 312 -2.17 -21.05 1.82
N GLY A 313 -1.21 -21.56 2.61
CA GLY A 313 0.22 -21.30 2.37
C GLY A 313 0.70 -21.95 1.06
N ARG A 314 0.30 -23.19 0.77
CA ARG A 314 0.62 -23.84 -0.51
C ARG A 314 0.00 -23.11 -1.69
N SER A 315 -1.25 -22.67 -1.58
CA SER A 315 -1.89 -21.84 -2.61
C SER A 315 -1.12 -20.53 -2.84
N ALA A 316 -0.76 -19.82 -1.77
CA ALA A 316 0.04 -18.62 -1.84
C ALA A 316 1.43 -18.88 -2.45
N SER A 317 2.08 -19.99 -2.08
CA SER A 317 3.37 -20.40 -2.62
C SER A 317 3.30 -20.66 -4.13
N ILE A 318 2.26 -21.36 -4.63
CA ILE A 318 2.07 -21.60 -6.06
C ILE A 318 1.88 -20.27 -6.81
N PHE A 319 1.02 -19.38 -6.32
CA PHE A 319 0.82 -18.07 -6.92
C PHE A 319 2.12 -17.25 -6.93
N ALA A 320 2.86 -17.22 -5.83
CA ALA A 320 4.14 -16.51 -5.75
C ALA A 320 5.17 -17.07 -6.74
N PHE A 321 5.29 -18.39 -6.83
CA PHE A 321 6.21 -19.06 -7.75
C PHE A 321 5.90 -18.74 -9.21
N MET A 322 4.64 -18.84 -9.60
CA MET A 322 4.20 -18.51 -10.97
C MET A 322 4.35 -17.02 -11.29
N THR A 323 4.13 -16.14 -10.30
CA THR A 323 4.44 -14.71 -10.44
C THR A 323 5.94 -14.53 -10.75
N GLY A 324 6.80 -15.19 -9.97
CA GLY A 324 8.25 -15.11 -10.14
C GLY A 324 8.72 -15.56 -11.51
N ILE A 325 8.25 -16.72 -11.97
CA ILE A 325 8.57 -17.23 -13.33
C ILE A 325 8.08 -16.25 -14.40
N SER A 326 6.85 -15.77 -14.30
CA SER A 326 6.29 -14.86 -15.30
C SER A 326 7.09 -13.55 -15.37
N MET A 327 7.49 -12.97 -14.23
CA MET A 327 8.35 -11.78 -14.21
C MET A 327 9.75 -12.05 -14.76
N PHE A 328 10.32 -13.20 -14.44
CA PHE A 328 11.63 -13.59 -14.98
C PHE A 328 11.58 -13.75 -16.51
N MET A 329 10.52 -14.34 -17.04
CA MET A 329 10.34 -14.51 -18.50
C MET A 329 10.20 -13.18 -19.23
N MET A 330 9.67 -12.12 -18.59
CA MET A 330 9.62 -10.77 -19.20
C MET A 330 10.99 -10.22 -19.56
N TYR A 331 12.08 -10.68 -18.91
CA TYR A 331 13.43 -10.24 -19.21
C TYR A 331 13.86 -10.52 -20.66
N PHE A 332 13.39 -11.61 -21.27
CA PHE A 332 13.76 -12.03 -22.61
C PHE A 332 13.00 -11.29 -23.72
N PHE A 333 12.01 -10.49 -23.38
CA PHE A 333 11.16 -9.78 -24.33
C PHE A 333 11.19 -8.28 -24.06
N SER A 334 10.96 -7.48 -25.10
CA SER A 334 10.77 -6.03 -25.00
C SER A 334 9.48 -5.62 -25.71
N VAL A 335 8.96 -4.44 -25.38
CA VAL A 335 7.73 -3.95 -26.03
C VAL A 335 8.00 -3.64 -27.53
N GLU A 336 9.19 -3.15 -27.85
CA GLU A 336 9.57 -2.82 -29.25
C GLU A 336 9.75 -4.07 -30.10
N ALA A 337 10.61 -5.02 -29.67
CA ALA A 337 10.96 -6.17 -30.47
C ALA A 337 9.97 -7.34 -30.39
N SER A 338 9.31 -7.52 -29.26
CA SER A 338 8.45 -8.68 -28.99
C SER A 338 7.26 -8.30 -28.11
N PRO A 339 6.33 -7.43 -28.58
CA PRO A 339 5.25 -6.90 -27.75
C PRO A 339 4.31 -7.98 -27.23
N ILE A 340 3.93 -8.95 -28.06
CA ILE A 340 2.95 -9.98 -27.68
C ILE A 340 3.46 -10.82 -26.49
N PRO A 341 4.64 -11.47 -26.55
CA PRO A 341 5.17 -12.22 -25.41
C PRO A 341 5.36 -11.36 -24.16
N PHE A 342 5.86 -10.11 -24.30
CA PHE A 342 6.01 -9.19 -23.17
C PHE A 342 4.69 -8.96 -22.44
N TYR A 343 3.61 -8.62 -23.15
CA TYR A 343 2.31 -8.40 -22.56
C TYR A 343 1.66 -9.69 -22.02
N ILE A 344 1.85 -10.84 -22.66
CA ILE A 344 1.38 -12.12 -22.15
C ILE A 344 2.00 -12.41 -20.77
N PHE A 345 3.33 -12.31 -20.64
CA PHE A 345 4.00 -12.56 -19.37
C PHE A 345 3.69 -11.48 -18.31
N SER A 346 3.48 -10.24 -18.74
CA SER A 346 2.98 -9.17 -17.85
C SER A 346 1.60 -9.48 -17.29
N CYS A 347 0.67 -9.93 -18.12
CA CYS A 347 -0.67 -10.35 -17.73
C CYS A 347 -0.65 -11.57 -16.81
N LEU A 348 0.18 -12.57 -17.10
CA LEU A 348 0.36 -13.75 -16.25
C LEU A 348 0.97 -13.37 -14.90
N ALA A 349 2.00 -12.53 -14.88
CA ALA A 349 2.61 -12.05 -13.66
C ALA A 349 1.58 -11.35 -12.76
N GLN A 350 0.75 -10.48 -13.33
CA GLN A 350 -0.27 -9.76 -12.59
C GLN A 350 -1.43 -10.64 -12.14
N PHE A 351 -1.84 -11.61 -12.96
CA PHE A 351 -2.84 -12.62 -12.61
C PHE A 351 -2.42 -13.40 -11.35
N PHE A 352 -1.21 -13.98 -11.38
CA PHE A 352 -0.70 -14.75 -10.24
C PHE A 352 -0.40 -13.89 -9.03
N PHE A 353 0.15 -12.68 -9.23
CA PHE A 353 0.34 -11.68 -8.17
C PHE A 353 -0.96 -11.38 -7.42
N SER A 354 -2.05 -11.17 -8.13
CA SER A 354 -3.34 -10.82 -7.52
C SER A 354 -3.94 -11.99 -6.73
N GLY A 355 -3.78 -13.22 -7.23
CA GLY A 355 -4.11 -14.43 -6.51
C GLY A 355 -3.31 -14.59 -5.22
N PHE A 356 -1.99 -14.31 -5.26
CA PHE A 356 -1.13 -14.27 -4.09
C PHE A 356 -1.59 -13.23 -3.07
N ASN A 357 -1.89 -12.00 -3.53
CA ASN A 357 -2.33 -10.92 -2.68
C ASN A 357 -3.61 -11.30 -1.89
N THR A 358 -4.55 -11.97 -2.55
CA THR A 358 -5.75 -12.49 -1.89
C THR A 358 -5.41 -13.58 -0.87
N ALA A 359 -4.48 -14.48 -1.22
CA ALA A 359 -4.05 -15.58 -0.36
C ALA A 359 -3.38 -15.10 0.93
N ILE A 360 -2.47 -14.13 0.84
CA ILE A 360 -1.70 -13.65 2.00
C ILE A 360 -2.61 -12.95 3.03
N TYR A 361 -3.60 -12.16 2.56
CA TYR A 361 -4.58 -11.57 3.46
C TYR A 361 -5.56 -12.59 4.07
N ALA A 362 -5.78 -13.74 3.41
CA ALA A 362 -6.56 -14.83 3.98
C ALA A 362 -5.78 -15.68 5.02
N ILE A 363 -4.45 -15.62 5.02
CA ILE A 363 -3.56 -16.31 5.98
C ILE A 363 -3.54 -15.60 7.33
N ILE A 364 -3.61 -14.27 7.35
CA ILE A 364 -3.42 -13.45 8.55
C ILE A 364 -4.42 -13.80 9.68
N PRO A 365 -5.74 -13.89 9.43
CA PRO A 365 -6.70 -14.27 10.47
C PRO A 365 -6.41 -15.66 11.09
N ASP A 366 -6.03 -16.64 10.25
CA ASP A 366 -5.71 -17.99 10.75
C ASP A 366 -4.49 -17.97 11.70
N CYS A 367 -3.49 -17.13 11.40
CA CYS A 367 -2.34 -16.93 12.26
C CYS A 367 -2.71 -16.28 13.60
N VAL A 368 -3.66 -15.34 13.59
CA VAL A 368 -4.17 -14.68 14.79
C VAL A 368 -4.89 -15.69 15.69
N GLU A 369 -5.80 -16.51 15.12
CA GLU A 369 -6.51 -17.56 15.85
C GLU A 369 -5.55 -18.62 16.43
N TYR A 370 -4.54 -19.03 15.65
CA TYR A 370 -3.51 -19.93 16.14
C TYR A 370 -2.69 -19.34 17.29
N GLY A 371 -2.37 -18.03 17.19
CA GLY A 371 -1.68 -17.31 18.25
C GLY A 371 -2.48 -17.28 19.55
N GLU A 372 -3.78 -17.00 19.48
CA GLU A 372 -4.70 -17.03 20.61
C GLU A 372 -4.79 -18.43 21.22
N TRP A 373 -4.97 -19.47 20.39
CA TRP A 373 -4.98 -20.84 20.85
C TRP A 373 -3.68 -21.24 21.60
N LYS A 374 -2.53 -20.79 21.10
CA LYS A 374 -1.24 -21.19 21.64
C LYS A 374 -0.85 -20.43 22.90
N THR A 375 -1.19 -19.14 23.01
CA THR A 375 -0.72 -18.24 24.07
C THR A 375 -1.81 -17.85 25.06
N GLY A 376 -3.08 -18.16 24.76
CA GLY A 376 -4.24 -17.69 25.53
C GLY A 376 -4.49 -16.18 25.42
N LEU A 377 -3.72 -15.45 24.60
CA LEU A 377 -3.77 -14.01 24.44
C LEU A 377 -4.32 -13.64 23.07
N ARG A 378 -5.43 -12.91 23.04
CA ARG A 378 -5.97 -12.33 21.82
C ARG A 378 -5.42 -10.90 21.64
N ASN A 379 -4.55 -10.69 20.67
CA ASN A 379 -3.94 -9.39 20.37
C ASN A 379 -3.96 -9.05 18.87
N ASP A 380 -5.14 -9.19 18.25
CA ASP A 380 -5.37 -8.98 16.84
C ASP A 380 -4.74 -7.67 16.32
N GLY A 381 -5.01 -6.56 17.00
CA GLY A 381 -4.51 -5.25 16.58
C GLY A 381 -2.99 -5.15 16.49
N PHE A 382 -2.27 -5.75 17.45
CA PHE A 382 -0.81 -5.76 17.43
C PHE A 382 -0.27 -6.63 16.29
N GLN A 383 -0.87 -7.79 16.04
CA GLN A 383 -0.46 -8.66 14.95
C GLN A 383 -0.70 -8.00 13.58
N TYR A 384 -1.87 -7.39 13.34
CA TYR A 384 -2.10 -6.64 12.11
C TYR A 384 -1.14 -5.46 11.94
N ALA A 385 -0.82 -4.73 13.01
CA ALA A 385 0.16 -3.65 12.98
C ALA A 385 1.58 -4.15 12.67
N PHE A 386 1.98 -5.29 13.24
CA PHE A 386 3.31 -5.86 13.02
C PHE A 386 3.50 -6.39 11.59
N ILE A 387 2.46 -6.99 11.00
CA ILE A 387 2.46 -7.37 9.56
C ILE A 387 2.55 -6.12 8.67
N SER A 388 1.79 -5.08 8.98
CA SER A 388 1.85 -3.81 8.26
C SER A 388 3.25 -3.17 8.36
N LEU A 389 3.88 -3.25 9.52
CA LEU A 389 5.27 -2.81 9.71
C LEU A 389 6.22 -3.59 8.81
N GLY A 390 6.09 -4.92 8.72
CA GLY A 390 6.88 -5.75 7.80
C GLY A 390 6.76 -5.28 6.35
N ASN A 391 5.55 -5.01 5.89
CA ASN A 391 5.29 -4.47 4.55
C ASN A 391 5.94 -3.07 4.35
N LYS A 392 5.78 -2.16 5.31
CA LYS A 392 6.37 -0.80 5.25
C LYS A 392 7.90 -0.84 5.21
N VAL A 393 8.53 -1.70 6.02
CA VAL A 393 10.00 -1.90 5.99
C VAL A 393 10.43 -2.47 4.64
N GLY A 394 9.70 -3.45 4.10
CA GLY A 394 9.94 -3.98 2.76
C GLY A 394 9.85 -2.89 1.68
N MET A 395 8.81 -2.08 1.71
CA MET A 395 8.64 -0.93 0.81
C MET A 395 9.84 0.03 0.88
N ALA A 396 10.29 0.35 2.09
CA ALA A 396 11.46 1.21 2.32
C ALA A 396 12.71 0.67 1.63
N ILE A 397 13.01 -0.60 1.90
CA ILE A 397 14.20 -1.25 1.36
C ILE A 397 14.11 -1.33 -0.15
N GLY A 398 12.97 -1.77 -0.71
CA GLY A 398 12.79 -1.90 -2.17
C GLY A 398 13.04 -0.59 -2.92
N THR A 399 12.43 0.51 -2.47
CA THR A 399 12.58 1.82 -3.13
C THR A 399 13.96 2.43 -2.91
N SER A 400 14.52 2.34 -1.69
CA SER A 400 15.81 2.95 -1.37
C SER A 400 16.98 2.21 -2.01
N VAL A 401 16.94 0.87 -2.05
CA VAL A 401 17.98 0.06 -2.70
C VAL A 401 17.99 0.32 -4.20
N LEU A 402 16.81 0.37 -4.85
CA LEU A 402 16.73 0.75 -6.27
C LEU A 402 17.41 2.09 -6.53
N ALA A 403 17.02 3.13 -5.79
CA ALA A 403 17.58 4.47 -5.97
C ALA A 403 19.09 4.51 -5.69
N ALA A 404 19.57 3.80 -4.66
CA ALA A 404 20.98 3.73 -4.33
C ALA A 404 21.80 3.03 -5.43
N VAL A 405 21.30 1.92 -5.96
CA VAL A 405 21.97 1.16 -7.03
C VAL A 405 22.00 1.96 -8.33
N LEU A 406 20.88 2.58 -8.73
CA LEU A 406 20.86 3.45 -9.92
C LEU A 406 21.83 4.64 -9.77
N GLY A 407 21.87 5.26 -8.59
CA GLY A 407 22.82 6.33 -8.29
C GLY A 407 24.29 5.88 -8.36
N ALA A 408 24.61 4.73 -7.79
CA ALA A 408 25.97 4.16 -7.81
C ALA A 408 26.41 3.73 -9.22
N CYS A 409 25.48 3.31 -10.09
CA CYS A 409 25.76 2.94 -11.47
C CYS A 409 25.90 4.15 -12.42
N GLY A 410 25.72 5.38 -11.92
CA GLY A 410 25.91 6.60 -12.69
C GLY A 410 24.67 7.02 -13.49
N TYR A 411 23.47 6.78 -12.94
CA TYR A 411 22.23 7.31 -13.52
C TYR A 411 22.29 8.83 -13.66
N ALA A 412 21.98 9.33 -14.84
CA ALA A 412 21.90 10.76 -15.16
C ALA A 412 20.56 11.08 -15.83
N ALA A 413 19.79 11.97 -15.22
CA ALA A 413 18.46 12.31 -15.69
C ALA A 413 18.45 12.95 -17.09
N ASN A 414 17.46 12.62 -17.90
CA ASN A 414 17.22 13.19 -19.24
C ASN A 414 18.41 13.04 -20.21
N THR A 415 19.25 12.04 -20.01
CA THR A 415 20.38 11.71 -20.90
C THR A 415 20.24 10.29 -21.40
N GLN A 416 21.01 9.99 -22.45
CA GLN A 416 21.18 8.60 -22.86
C GLN A 416 21.94 7.86 -21.76
N GLN A 417 21.28 6.84 -21.19
CA GLN A 417 21.85 6.08 -20.07
C GLN A 417 22.96 5.15 -20.54
N ASN A 418 23.94 4.93 -19.69
CA ASN A 418 24.97 3.93 -19.96
C ASN A 418 24.39 2.50 -19.92
N PRO A 419 25.01 1.51 -20.60
CA PRO A 419 24.49 0.15 -20.65
C PRO A 419 24.29 -0.51 -19.28
N VAL A 420 25.09 -0.13 -18.27
CA VAL A 420 24.98 -0.68 -16.92
C VAL A 420 23.69 -0.22 -16.24
N VAL A 421 23.36 1.07 -16.36
CA VAL A 421 22.12 1.63 -15.80
C VAL A 421 20.89 1.01 -16.46
N LEU A 422 20.91 0.87 -17.79
CA LEU A 422 19.82 0.20 -18.53
C LEU A 422 19.65 -1.27 -18.10
N ALA A 423 20.76 -1.99 -17.91
CA ALA A 423 20.72 -3.35 -17.39
C ALA A 423 20.14 -3.40 -15.96
N VAL A 424 20.54 -2.50 -15.07
CA VAL A 424 19.99 -2.40 -13.72
C VAL A 424 18.49 -2.17 -13.76
N MET A 425 17.98 -1.20 -14.53
CA MET A 425 16.54 -0.95 -14.68
C MET A 425 15.83 -2.19 -15.20
N LYS A 426 16.36 -2.85 -16.24
CA LYS A 426 15.78 -4.08 -16.80
C LYS A 426 15.72 -5.20 -15.75
N HIS A 427 16.78 -5.41 -14.99
CA HIS A 427 16.82 -6.41 -13.94
C HIS A 427 15.91 -6.06 -12.75
N SER A 428 15.84 -4.80 -12.34
CA SER A 428 15.00 -4.34 -11.25
C SER A 428 13.50 -4.42 -11.57
N PHE A 429 13.13 -4.32 -12.84
CA PHE A 429 11.75 -4.46 -13.28
C PHE A 429 11.31 -5.91 -13.49
N THR A 430 12.23 -6.83 -13.85
CA THR A 430 11.93 -8.19 -14.29
C THR A 430 12.57 -9.27 -13.41
N THR A 431 13.90 -9.41 -13.47
CA THR A 431 14.64 -10.55 -12.92
C THR A 431 14.70 -10.55 -11.40
N ILE A 432 15.06 -9.41 -10.79
CA ILE A 432 15.17 -9.29 -9.31
C ILE A 432 13.82 -9.53 -8.65
N PRO A 433 12.70 -8.89 -9.08
CA PRO A 433 11.38 -9.24 -8.58
C PRO A 433 11.04 -10.71 -8.79
N GLY A 434 11.39 -11.28 -9.94
CA GLY A 434 11.18 -12.69 -10.25
C GLY A 434 11.84 -13.62 -9.22
N ILE A 435 13.11 -13.38 -8.91
CA ILE A 435 13.87 -14.14 -7.90
C ILE A 435 13.25 -13.97 -6.49
N LEU A 436 12.93 -12.73 -6.10
CA LEU A 436 12.32 -12.45 -4.78
C LEU A 436 10.96 -13.13 -4.63
N TRP A 437 10.18 -13.22 -5.70
CA TRP A 437 8.91 -13.96 -5.70
C TRP A 437 9.11 -15.47 -5.56
N VAL A 438 10.14 -16.05 -6.17
CA VAL A 438 10.50 -17.46 -5.96
C VAL A 438 10.94 -17.69 -4.52
N ILE A 439 11.74 -16.80 -3.94
CA ILE A 439 12.10 -16.87 -2.51
C ILE A 439 10.85 -16.78 -1.63
N THR A 440 9.92 -15.87 -1.93
CA THR A 440 8.63 -15.75 -1.22
C THR A 440 7.83 -17.05 -1.29
N ALA A 441 7.82 -17.70 -2.46
CA ALA A 441 7.17 -18.99 -2.64
C ALA A 441 7.78 -20.09 -1.75
N VAL A 442 9.11 -20.16 -1.68
CA VAL A 442 9.82 -21.11 -0.80
C VAL A 442 9.49 -20.84 0.67
N VAL A 443 9.52 -19.58 1.11
CA VAL A 443 9.18 -19.21 2.49
C VAL A 443 7.75 -19.66 2.83
N LEU A 444 6.78 -19.37 1.98
CA LEU A 444 5.37 -19.71 2.23
C LEU A 444 5.07 -21.22 2.08
N PHE A 445 5.91 -21.98 1.38
CA PHE A 445 5.79 -23.43 1.31
C PHE A 445 5.92 -24.08 2.70
N PHE A 446 6.68 -23.49 3.61
CA PHE A 446 6.82 -23.93 5.01
C PHE A 446 5.65 -23.53 5.91
N TYR A 447 4.67 -22.81 5.40
CA TYR A 447 3.46 -22.49 6.16
C TYR A 447 2.57 -23.74 6.30
N ARG A 448 2.36 -24.21 7.54
CA ARG A 448 1.73 -25.52 7.82
C ARG A 448 0.40 -25.44 8.58
N LEU A 449 -0.22 -24.28 8.70
CA LEU A 449 -1.57 -24.22 9.28
C LEU A 449 -2.60 -24.79 8.29
N ASN A 450 -3.09 -25.98 8.62
CA ASN A 450 -4.21 -26.61 7.91
C ASN A 450 -5.45 -26.52 8.80
N LYS A 451 -6.63 -26.32 8.20
CA LYS A 451 -7.89 -26.66 8.89
C LYS A 451 -7.85 -28.16 9.20
N LYS A 452 -7.73 -28.53 10.47
CA LYS A 452 -8.24 -29.78 11.00
C LYS A 452 -9.66 -29.59 11.49
#